data_6bc9fdc1bff608ba6727143df7f53052
#
_entry.id   6bc9fdc1bff608ba6727143df7f53052
#
_cell.length_a   1.000
_cell.length_b   1.000
_cell.length_c   1.000
_cell.angle_alpha   90.00
_cell.angle_beta   90.00
_cell.angle_gamma   90.00
#
_symmetry.space_group_name_H-M   'P 1'
#
loop_
_entity.id
_entity.type
_entity.pdbx_description
1 polymer ?
#
loop_
_entity_poly.entity_id
_entity_poly.type
_entity_poly.pdbx_seq_one_letter_code
_entity_poly.pdbx_strand_id
1 'polypeptide(L)'
;MQTTGISFLLGPYQSAVSNALEKMRRSNIAARIWANDYRVWKPMPEEISNRLGWLHAPVETFANVRRIRSSLEPFTNGSIEDVVLLGMGG
;
A
#
# COMPACT_ATOMS: atom_id res chain seq x y z
N MET A 1 21.04 6.00 6.00
CA MET A 1 19.92 5.92 5.08
C MET A 1 20.48 5.87 3.66
N GLN A 2 20.39 4.75 2.99
CA GLN A 2 20.83 4.68 1.59
C GLN A 2 19.88 5.54 0.75
N THR A 3 20.40 6.57 0.15
CA THR A 3 19.68 7.36 -0.83
C THR A 3 19.42 6.49 -2.05
N THR A 4 18.17 6.34 -2.40
CA THR A 4 17.66 5.52 -3.50
C THR A 4 18.00 6.10 -4.87
N GLY A 5 19.14 6.68 -5.14
CA GLY A 5 19.54 7.18 -6.46
C GLY A 5 18.57 8.18 -7.14
N ILE A 6 17.50 8.59 -6.43
CA ILE A 6 16.52 9.56 -6.90
C ILE A 6 16.86 10.90 -6.30
N SER A 7 17.04 11.92 -7.14
CA SER A 7 17.23 13.30 -6.74
C SER A 7 16.07 14.17 -7.22
N PHE A 8 15.76 15.21 -6.46
CA PHE A 8 14.66 16.12 -6.76
C PHE A 8 15.19 17.55 -6.88
N LEU A 9 14.78 18.24 -7.94
CA LEU A 9 15.01 19.67 -8.14
C LEU A 9 13.66 20.37 -7.99
N LEU A 10 13.36 20.85 -6.79
CA LEU A 10 12.04 21.37 -6.43
C LEU A 10 11.92 22.89 -6.61
N GLY A 11 13.02 23.58 -6.94
CA GLY A 11 13.01 25.02 -7.18
C GLY A 11 12.37 25.79 -6.02
N PRO A 12 11.41 26.68 -6.27
CA PRO A 12 10.76 27.49 -5.24
C PRO A 12 9.96 26.68 -4.21
N TYR A 13 9.67 25.42 -4.47
CA TYR A 13 8.92 24.53 -3.54
C TYR A 13 9.82 23.81 -2.54
N GLN A 14 11.14 23.94 -2.66
CA GLN A 14 12.10 23.19 -1.83
C GLN A 14 11.82 23.36 -0.33
N SER A 15 11.62 24.58 0.15
CA SER A 15 11.37 24.85 1.57
C SER A 15 10.02 24.29 2.04
N ALA A 16 8.99 24.42 1.23
CA ALA A 16 7.65 23.90 1.55
C ALA A 16 7.67 22.37 1.69
N VAL A 17 8.32 21.68 0.77
CA VAL A 17 8.45 20.23 0.80
C VAL A 17 9.30 19.79 2.00
N SER A 18 10.44 20.44 2.25
CA SER A 18 11.30 20.13 3.41
C SER A 18 10.56 20.29 4.74
N ASN A 19 9.79 21.35 4.89
CA ASN A 19 8.97 21.60 6.08
C ASN A 19 7.88 20.53 6.25
N ALA A 20 7.22 20.14 5.16
CA ALA A 20 6.22 19.08 5.19
C ALA A 20 6.81 17.73 5.61
N LEU A 21 7.95 17.36 5.04
CA LEU A 21 8.67 16.12 5.40
C LEU A 21 9.09 16.11 6.86
N GLU A 22 9.62 17.24 7.37
CA GLU A 22 10.01 17.36 8.77
C GLU A 22 8.80 17.24 9.72
N LYS A 23 7.66 17.83 9.37
CA LYS A 23 6.41 17.68 10.10
C LYS A 23 5.95 16.23 10.12
N MET A 24 5.99 15.54 8.97
CA MET A 24 5.65 14.12 8.87
C MET A 24 6.57 13.26 9.74
N ARG A 25 7.87 13.54 9.72
CA ARG A 25 8.87 12.84 10.55
C ARG A 25 8.61 13.03 12.04
N ARG A 26 8.38 14.24 12.50
CA ARG A 26 8.09 14.55 13.91
C ARG A 26 6.80 13.89 14.40
N SER A 27 5.80 13.80 13.52
CA SER A 27 4.52 13.15 13.82
C SER A 27 4.55 11.63 13.62
N ASN A 28 5.70 11.08 13.27
CA ASN A 28 5.91 9.64 13.03
C ASN A 28 4.87 9.02 12.06
N ILE A 29 4.53 9.76 11.01
CA ILE A 29 3.42 9.43 10.10
C ILE A 29 3.59 8.05 9.48
N ALA A 30 4.77 7.70 8.98
CA ALA A 30 5.02 6.41 8.34
C ALA A 30 4.71 5.23 9.27
N ALA A 31 5.22 5.25 10.49
CA ALA A 31 4.95 4.19 11.46
C ALA A 31 3.47 4.12 11.87
N ARG A 32 2.81 5.27 11.97
CA ARG A 32 1.37 5.33 12.27
C ARG A 32 0.53 4.75 11.15
N ILE A 33 0.89 5.00 9.89
CA ILE A 33 0.23 4.38 8.73
C ILE A 33 0.38 2.85 8.81
N TRP A 34 1.61 2.34 9.03
CA TRP A 34 1.85 0.90 9.18
C TRP A 34 1.09 0.28 10.37
N ALA A 35 0.84 1.04 11.40
CA ALA A 35 0.04 0.62 12.57
C ALA A 35 -1.47 0.73 12.33
N ASN A 36 -1.93 1.04 11.12
CA ASN A 36 -3.33 1.26 10.78
C ASN A 36 -4.01 2.37 11.62
N ASP A 37 -3.23 3.38 12.03
CA ASP A 37 -3.77 4.51 12.80
C ASP A 37 -4.56 5.45 11.88
N TYR A 38 -5.87 5.28 11.86
CA TYR A 38 -6.79 6.08 11.03
C TYR A 38 -6.68 7.59 11.30
N ARG A 39 -6.23 7.99 12.50
CA ARG A 39 -6.09 9.40 12.90
C ARG A 39 -5.01 10.17 12.13
N VAL A 40 -4.23 9.48 11.30
CA VAL A 40 -3.33 10.11 10.34
C VAL A 40 -4.13 10.96 9.34
N TRP A 41 -5.33 10.53 8.99
CA TRP A 41 -6.17 11.16 7.97
C TRP A 41 -7.27 12.04 8.54
N LYS A 42 -8.04 11.50 9.52
CA LYS A 42 -9.11 12.26 10.20
C LYS A 42 -9.39 11.69 11.59
N PRO A 43 -10.13 12.43 12.46
CA PRO A 43 -10.41 12.00 13.83
C PRO A 43 -11.30 10.76 13.94
N MET A 44 -12.10 10.47 12.90
CA MET A 44 -13.10 9.41 12.91
C MET A 44 -12.67 8.23 12.05
N PRO A 45 -12.95 6.97 12.45
CA PRO A 45 -12.47 5.77 11.74
C PRO A 45 -13.26 5.43 10.47
N GLU A 46 -14.46 5.97 10.31
CA GLU A 46 -15.37 5.63 9.20
C GLU A 46 -14.72 5.93 7.84
N GLU A 47 -14.88 5.01 6.91
CA GLU A 47 -14.33 5.07 5.56
C GLU A 47 -12.78 5.08 5.51
N ILE A 48 -12.12 4.75 6.62
CA ILE A 48 -10.66 4.61 6.69
C ILE A 48 -10.26 3.24 7.23
N SER A 49 -10.66 2.88 8.45
CA SER A 49 -10.21 1.64 9.10
C SER A 49 -10.53 0.39 8.31
N ASN A 50 -11.67 0.37 7.61
CA ASN A 50 -12.10 -0.73 6.75
C ASN A 50 -11.43 -0.73 5.36
N ARG A 51 -10.53 0.23 5.07
CA ARG A 51 -9.89 0.39 3.75
C ARG A 51 -8.38 0.28 3.78
N LEU A 52 -7.80 -0.09 4.90
CA LEU A 52 -6.34 -0.18 5.09
C LEU A 52 -5.77 -1.59 4.89
N GLY A 53 -6.59 -2.55 4.49
CA GLY A 53 -6.15 -3.94 4.28
C GLY A 53 -5.05 -4.10 3.22
N TRP A 54 -4.96 -3.19 2.26
CA TRP A 54 -3.93 -3.22 1.21
C TRP A 54 -2.50 -3.02 1.74
N LEU A 55 -2.33 -2.35 2.89
CA LEU A 55 -1.01 -2.06 3.46
C LEU A 55 -0.18 -3.32 3.71
N HIS A 56 -0.80 -4.36 4.22
CA HIS A 56 -0.14 -5.62 4.57
C HIS A 56 -0.35 -6.73 3.53
N ALA A 57 -1.11 -6.44 2.46
CA ALA A 57 -1.43 -7.41 1.41
C ALA A 57 -0.20 -8.11 0.80
N PRO A 58 0.94 -7.47 0.53
CA PRO A 58 2.11 -8.17 0.01
C PRO A 58 2.62 -9.26 0.93
N VAL A 59 2.71 -8.97 2.23
CA VAL A 59 3.19 -9.94 3.24
C VAL A 59 2.20 -11.08 3.42
N GLU A 60 0.91 -10.76 3.53
CA GLU A 60 -0.16 -11.74 3.68
C GLU A 60 -0.29 -12.63 2.45
N THR A 61 -0.21 -12.05 1.25
CA THR A 61 -0.24 -12.81 0.00
C THR A 61 0.94 -13.75 -0.11
N PHE A 62 2.14 -13.28 0.20
CA PHE A 62 3.35 -14.11 0.19
C PHE A 62 3.23 -15.29 1.17
N ALA A 63 2.73 -15.06 2.38
CA ALA A 63 2.51 -16.11 3.38
C ALA A 63 1.45 -17.15 2.92
N ASN A 64 0.50 -16.76 2.09
CA ASN A 64 -0.60 -17.60 1.60
C ASN A 64 -0.42 -18.09 0.16
N VAL A 65 0.72 -17.85 -0.47
CA VAL A 65 0.93 -18.15 -1.90
C VAL A 65 0.67 -19.63 -2.24
N ARG A 66 1.06 -20.55 -1.36
CA ARG A 66 0.81 -21.99 -1.56
C ARG A 66 -0.68 -22.31 -1.60
N ARG A 67 -1.46 -21.75 -0.66
CA ARG A 67 -2.90 -21.94 -0.59
C ARG A 67 -3.60 -21.35 -1.83
N ILE A 68 -3.17 -20.16 -2.26
CA ILE A 68 -3.69 -19.52 -3.47
C ILE A 68 -3.42 -20.39 -4.69
N ARG A 69 -2.20 -20.90 -4.85
CA ARG A 69 -1.85 -21.79 -5.96
C ARG A 69 -2.68 -23.08 -5.96
N SER A 70 -2.81 -23.75 -4.81
CA SER A 70 -3.64 -24.96 -4.70
C SER A 70 -5.10 -24.70 -5.04
N SER A 71 -5.63 -23.53 -4.72
CA SER A 71 -7.00 -23.14 -5.11
C SER A 71 -7.16 -22.97 -6.63
N LEU A 72 -6.08 -22.68 -7.33
CA LEU A 72 -6.09 -22.52 -8.79
C LEU A 72 -5.85 -23.82 -9.57
N GLU A 73 -5.25 -24.85 -8.94
CA GLU A 73 -4.92 -26.13 -9.59
C GLU A 73 -6.09 -26.75 -10.37
N PRO A 74 -7.33 -26.79 -9.85
CA PRO A 74 -8.46 -27.34 -10.61
C PRO A 74 -8.76 -26.59 -11.91
N PHE A 75 -8.35 -25.35 -12.01
CA PHE A 75 -8.60 -24.46 -13.14
C PHE A 75 -7.43 -24.39 -14.12
N THR A 76 -6.24 -24.83 -13.72
CA THR A 76 -4.99 -24.71 -14.50
C THR A 76 -4.56 -26.02 -15.17
N ASN A 77 -5.39 -27.05 -15.16
CA ASN A 77 -5.10 -28.37 -15.70
C ASN A 77 -5.18 -28.48 -17.25
N GLY A 78 -5.13 -27.37 -17.95
CA GLY A 78 -5.12 -27.31 -19.41
C GLY A 78 -6.50 -27.21 -20.10
N SER A 79 -7.59 -27.08 -19.31
CA SER A 79 -8.95 -26.92 -19.86
C SER A 79 -9.38 -25.45 -19.98
N ILE A 80 -8.62 -24.50 -19.38
CA ILE A 80 -8.90 -23.07 -19.44
C ILE A 80 -7.81 -22.40 -20.27
N GLU A 81 -8.20 -21.73 -21.34
CA GLU A 81 -7.29 -21.01 -22.24
C GLU A 81 -7.29 -19.52 -21.97
N ASP A 82 -8.41 -18.97 -21.52
CA ASP A 82 -8.56 -17.52 -21.30
C ASP A 82 -9.03 -17.19 -19.89
N VAL A 83 -8.56 -16.07 -19.37
CA VAL A 83 -9.00 -15.48 -18.11
C VAL A 83 -9.43 -14.04 -18.36
N VAL A 84 -10.64 -13.71 -17.96
CA VAL A 84 -11.17 -12.34 -18.07
C VAL A 84 -11.41 -11.77 -16.68
N LEU A 85 -10.79 -10.64 -16.38
CA LEU A 85 -11.00 -9.90 -15.14
C LEU A 85 -12.07 -8.83 -15.35
N LEU A 86 -13.18 -8.98 -14.64
CA LEU A 86 -14.28 -8.01 -14.67
C LEU A 86 -14.30 -7.21 -13.35
N GLY A 87 -14.38 -5.91 -13.47
CA GLY A 87 -14.40 -5.03 -12.32
C GLY A 87 -14.66 -3.58 -12.70
N MET A 88 -14.84 -2.74 -11.71
CA MET A 88 -15.10 -1.30 -11.89
C MET A 88 -13.86 -0.44 -11.58
N GLY A 89 -12.71 -1.04 -11.46
CA GLY A 89 -11.49 -0.41 -10.96
C GLY A 89 -11.39 -0.45 -9.44
N GLY A 90 -10.35 0.15 -8.90
CA GLY A 90 -10.08 0.18 -7.46
C GLY A 90 -10.54 1.47 -6.80
#